data_6c35194ee52e31f36ee65e871eee066d
#
_entry.id   6c35194ee52e31f36ee65e871eee066d
#
_cell.length_a   1.000
_cell.length_b   1.000
_cell.length_c   1.000
_cell.angle_alpha   90.00
_cell.angle_beta   90.00
_cell.angle_gamma   90.00
#
_symmetry.space_group_name_H-M   'P 1'
#
loop_
_entity.id
_entity.type
_entity.pdbx_description
1 polymer ?
#
loop_
_entity_poly.entity_id
_entity_poly.type
_entity_poly.pdbx_seq_one_letter_code
_entity_poly.pdbx_strand_id
1 'polypeptide(L)'
;MKISKRNCSARVACTVLVCILTSFGMSAQALATDLSGKVVFMRHALAPGNGDPNNFDLNDCATQRNLDDDGRQQAKLIGKKLRDQRVVFSKIYSSEWCRCKETAELLDMGKVIPFQALNSFYEHYFSQDELLPLLENALFEIEPGDAPILMVTHFVTIAAVTGRSVSSGDLIVFDPVAGESFLLNP
;
A
#
# COMPACT_ATOMS: atom_id res chain seq x y z
N MET A 1 37.76 -27.14 89.58
CA MET A 1 36.77 -27.47 88.64
C MET A 1 36.53 -26.25 87.71
N LYS A 2 37.16 -26.23 86.49
CA LYS A 2 37.16 -25.09 85.57
C LYS A 2 36.27 -25.44 84.41
N ILE A 3 35.20 -24.62 84.23
CA ILE A 3 34.28 -24.77 83.13
C ILE A 3 34.72 -23.82 82.00
N SER A 4 35.15 -24.41 80.90
CA SER A 4 35.53 -23.70 79.64
C SER A 4 34.29 -23.27 78.87
N LYS A 5 34.16 -21.95 78.62
CA LYS A 5 33.15 -21.36 77.75
C LYS A 5 33.66 -21.42 76.31
N ARG A 6 33.02 -22.14 75.45
CA ARG A 6 33.26 -22.10 74.03
C ARG A 6 32.35 -21.03 73.37
N ASN A 7 33.02 -19.99 72.85
CA ASN A 7 32.32 -19.00 71.99
C ASN A 7 32.11 -19.54 70.62
N CYS A 8 30.85 -19.64 70.28
CA CYS A 8 30.42 -20.02 68.88
C CYS A 8 30.12 -18.71 68.14
N SER A 9 31.03 -18.27 67.25
CA SER A 9 30.79 -17.14 66.34
C SER A 9 30.06 -17.62 65.09
N ALA A 10 28.79 -17.37 65.02
CA ALA A 10 28.00 -17.60 63.83
C ALA A 10 28.28 -16.48 62.80
N ARG A 11 28.96 -16.80 61.70
CA ARG A 11 29.10 -15.90 60.56
C ARG A 11 27.84 -16.05 59.69
N VAL A 12 26.99 -15.02 59.69
CA VAL A 12 25.88 -14.90 58.79
C VAL A 12 26.42 -14.46 57.44
N ALA A 13 26.45 -15.36 56.47
CA ALA A 13 26.75 -15.04 55.08
C ALA A 13 25.48 -14.48 54.43
N CYS A 14 25.48 -13.17 54.21
CA CYS A 14 24.39 -12.49 53.47
C CYS A 14 24.59 -12.72 51.96
N THR A 15 23.90 -13.70 51.40
CA THR A 15 23.91 -13.97 49.93
C THR A 15 22.96 -12.97 49.27
N VAL A 16 23.52 -11.96 48.65
CA VAL A 16 22.74 -11.01 47.80
C VAL A 16 22.43 -11.69 46.50
N LEU A 17 21.18 -12.12 46.33
CA LEU A 17 20.65 -12.66 45.08
C LEU A 17 20.34 -11.50 44.14
N VAL A 18 21.25 -11.19 43.21
CA VAL A 18 21.04 -10.21 42.16
C VAL A 18 20.12 -10.84 41.11
N CYS A 19 18.81 -10.55 41.15
CA CYS A 19 17.87 -10.87 40.09
C CYS A 19 18.13 -9.94 38.92
N ILE A 20 18.88 -10.43 37.91
CA ILE A 20 18.96 -9.77 36.60
C ILE A 20 17.65 -10.01 35.87
N LEU A 21 16.74 -9.03 35.88
CA LEU A 21 15.57 -8.99 35.03
C LEU A 21 16.03 -8.67 33.61
N THR A 22 16.30 -9.70 32.81
CA THR A 22 16.45 -9.57 31.37
C THR A 22 15.07 -9.28 30.77
N SER A 23 14.79 -7.99 30.58
CA SER A 23 13.64 -7.55 29.80
C SER A 23 13.85 -7.99 28.34
N PHE A 24 13.30 -9.13 27.96
CA PHE A 24 13.14 -9.48 26.56
C PHE A 24 12.14 -8.48 25.97
N GLY A 25 12.66 -7.41 25.38
CA GLY A 25 11.88 -6.56 24.50
C GLY A 25 11.42 -7.39 23.30
N MET A 26 10.18 -7.90 23.34
CA MET A 26 9.52 -8.40 22.15
C MET A 26 9.33 -7.20 21.21
N SER A 27 10.28 -7.01 20.30
CA SER A 27 10.04 -6.19 19.11
C SER A 27 8.89 -6.84 18.37
N ALA A 28 7.71 -6.19 18.41
CA ALA A 28 6.63 -6.54 17.50
C ALA A 28 7.14 -6.25 16.08
N GLN A 29 7.70 -7.25 15.44
CA GLN A 29 7.90 -7.20 14.00
C GLN A 29 6.50 -7.20 13.40
N ALA A 30 6.07 -6.04 12.90
CA ALA A 30 4.92 -5.99 12.01
C ALA A 30 5.20 -7.02 10.91
N LEU A 31 4.35 -8.05 10.77
CA LEU A 31 4.42 -8.95 9.65
C LEU A 31 4.31 -8.09 8.39
N ALA A 32 5.41 -7.99 7.65
CA ALA A 32 5.35 -7.37 6.35
C ALA A 32 4.35 -8.18 5.51
N THR A 33 3.31 -7.53 5.02
CA THR A 33 2.33 -8.18 4.14
C THR A 33 3.07 -8.68 2.92
N ASP A 34 3.00 -9.99 2.65
CA ASP A 34 3.58 -10.57 1.44
C ASP A 34 2.76 -10.13 0.23
N LEU A 35 3.38 -9.32 -0.62
CA LEU A 35 2.80 -8.79 -1.85
C LEU A 35 3.27 -9.54 -3.10
N SER A 36 4.06 -10.61 -2.96
CA SER A 36 4.57 -11.40 -4.10
C SER A 36 3.41 -11.98 -4.92
N GLY A 37 3.49 -11.85 -6.23
CA GLY A 37 2.45 -12.29 -7.16
C GLY A 37 1.14 -11.51 -7.09
N LYS A 38 1.15 -10.33 -6.49
CA LYS A 38 -0.06 -9.53 -6.28
C LYS A 38 -0.01 -8.19 -6.99
N VAL A 39 -1.20 -7.64 -7.22
CA VAL A 39 -1.39 -6.27 -7.69
C VAL A 39 -1.85 -5.40 -6.54
N VAL A 40 -1.26 -4.23 -6.43
CA VAL A 40 -1.76 -3.16 -5.56
C VAL A 40 -2.49 -2.16 -6.44
N PHE A 41 -3.81 -2.19 -6.44
CA PHE A 41 -4.61 -1.15 -7.04
C PHE A 41 -4.66 0.06 -6.12
N MET A 42 -4.48 1.25 -6.68
CA MET A 42 -4.66 2.50 -5.94
C MET A 42 -5.66 3.39 -6.68
N ARG A 43 -6.70 3.85 -5.99
CA ARG A 43 -7.49 4.94 -6.52
C ARG A 43 -6.64 6.21 -6.49
N HIS A 44 -6.65 6.98 -7.59
CA HIS A 44 -5.98 8.29 -7.62
C HIS A 44 -6.24 9.10 -6.36
N ALA A 45 -5.29 9.93 -5.96
CA ALA A 45 -5.39 10.80 -4.80
C ALA A 45 -6.56 11.80 -4.94
N LEU A 46 -6.82 12.58 -3.90
CA LEU A 46 -7.95 13.48 -3.85
C LEU A 46 -7.93 14.44 -5.04
N ALA A 47 -9.02 14.41 -5.81
CA ALA A 47 -9.33 15.32 -6.89
C ALA A 47 -10.77 15.80 -6.63
N PRO A 48 -10.98 17.02 -6.15
CA PRO A 48 -12.29 17.54 -5.77
C PRO A 48 -13.29 17.55 -6.91
N GLY A 49 -14.57 17.37 -6.58
CA GLY A 49 -15.66 17.31 -7.54
C GLY A 49 -15.99 15.89 -8.00
N ASN A 50 -16.84 15.81 -9.02
CA ASN A 50 -17.34 14.56 -9.61
C ASN A 50 -17.31 14.68 -11.13
N GLY A 51 -17.02 13.57 -11.82
CA GLY A 51 -16.89 13.56 -13.28
C GLY A 51 -15.69 14.36 -13.79
N ASP A 52 -15.69 14.61 -15.08
CA ASP A 52 -14.76 15.52 -15.78
C ASP A 52 -15.58 16.61 -16.52
N PRO A 53 -14.99 17.76 -16.88
CA PRO A 53 -15.69 18.82 -17.64
C PRO A 53 -16.19 18.32 -19.00
N ASN A 54 -17.26 18.93 -19.54
CA ASN A 54 -17.87 18.56 -20.82
C ASN A 54 -16.92 18.63 -22.02
N ASN A 55 -15.86 19.43 -21.92
CA ASN A 55 -14.82 19.58 -22.94
C ASN A 55 -13.61 18.67 -22.67
N PHE A 56 -13.80 17.58 -21.96
CA PHE A 56 -12.76 16.63 -21.62
C PHE A 56 -11.96 16.16 -22.85
N ASP A 57 -10.65 16.27 -22.75
CA ASP A 57 -9.67 15.69 -23.66
C ASP A 57 -8.59 14.98 -22.83
N LEU A 58 -8.37 13.69 -23.14
CA LEU A 58 -7.39 12.85 -22.43
C LEU A 58 -5.95 13.40 -22.55
N ASN A 59 -5.65 14.13 -23.61
CA ASN A 59 -4.33 14.67 -23.89
C ASN A 59 -4.13 16.09 -23.35
N ASP A 60 -5.19 16.73 -22.83
CA ASP A 60 -5.12 18.07 -22.27
C ASP A 60 -5.59 18.09 -20.80
N CYS A 61 -4.61 18.14 -19.90
CA CYS A 61 -4.89 18.17 -18.46
C CYS A 61 -5.72 19.39 -18.01
N ALA A 62 -5.71 20.49 -18.76
CA ALA A 62 -6.52 21.65 -18.42
C ALA A 62 -8.02 21.42 -18.60
N THR A 63 -8.40 20.39 -19.35
CA THR A 63 -9.79 19.99 -19.59
C THR A 63 -10.24 18.86 -18.64
N GLN A 64 -9.41 18.46 -17.69
CA GLN A 64 -9.69 17.35 -16.77
C GLN A 64 -9.86 17.84 -15.34
N ARG A 65 -10.59 17.06 -14.55
CA ARG A 65 -10.59 17.18 -13.10
C ARG A 65 -9.27 16.65 -12.55
N ASN A 66 -8.49 17.52 -11.92
CA ASN A 66 -7.14 17.23 -11.45
C ASN A 66 -7.05 17.16 -9.91
N LEU A 67 -5.90 16.75 -9.41
CA LEU A 67 -5.58 16.81 -7.99
C LEU A 67 -5.57 18.27 -7.52
N ASP A 68 -6.00 18.50 -6.29
CA ASP A 68 -5.69 19.74 -5.57
C ASP A 68 -4.40 19.56 -4.72
N ASP A 69 -4.08 20.55 -3.92
CA ASP A 69 -2.86 20.51 -3.09
C ASP A 69 -2.96 19.45 -1.99
N ASP A 70 -4.15 19.20 -1.45
CA ASP A 70 -4.38 18.14 -0.48
C ASP A 70 -4.18 16.76 -1.12
N GLY A 71 -4.67 16.57 -2.34
CA GLY A 71 -4.46 15.35 -3.11
C GLY A 71 -2.98 15.11 -3.44
N ARG A 72 -2.25 16.15 -3.83
CA ARG A 72 -0.80 16.07 -4.05
C ARG A 72 -0.05 15.69 -2.78
N GLN A 73 -0.42 16.30 -1.65
CA GLN A 73 0.16 15.97 -0.36
C GLN A 73 -0.19 14.54 0.07
N GLN A 74 -1.44 14.11 -0.15
CA GLN A 74 -1.88 12.72 0.12
C GLN A 74 -1.01 11.71 -0.64
N ALA A 75 -0.82 11.89 -1.95
CA ALA A 75 0.00 10.99 -2.76
C ALA A 75 1.45 10.91 -2.25
N LYS A 76 2.08 12.04 -1.94
CA LYS A 76 3.45 12.09 -1.38
C LYS A 76 3.55 11.35 -0.05
N LEU A 77 2.56 11.50 0.85
CA LEU A 77 2.53 10.83 2.15
C LEU A 77 2.36 9.33 2.00
N ILE A 78 1.50 8.87 1.09
CA ILE A 78 1.31 7.44 0.80
C ILE A 78 2.62 6.85 0.27
N GLY A 79 3.25 7.50 -0.71
CA GLY A 79 4.54 7.05 -1.25
C GLY A 79 5.63 6.96 -0.18
N LYS A 80 5.71 7.97 0.71
CA LYS A 80 6.64 7.93 1.84
C LYS A 80 6.40 6.72 2.74
N LYS A 81 5.14 6.44 3.12
CA LYS A 81 4.80 5.30 3.98
C LYS A 81 5.14 3.96 3.33
N LEU A 82 4.88 3.80 2.02
CA LEU A 82 5.25 2.60 1.27
C LEU A 82 6.78 2.39 1.27
N ARG A 83 7.57 3.45 1.05
CA ARG A 83 9.05 3.39 1.13
C ARG A 83 9.54 3.07 2.54
N ASP A 84 8.96 3.67 3.57
CA ASP A 84 9.30 3.39 4.97
C ASP A 84 9.06 1.91 5.33
N GLN A 85 8.04 1.29 4.72
CA GLN A 85 7.75 -0.15 4.83
C GLN A 85 8.58 -1.01 3.86
N ARG A 86 9.47 -0.40 3.08
CA ARG A 86 10.36 -1.06 2.11
C ARG A 86 9.59 -1.81 1.00
N VAL A 87 8.39 -1.34 0.66
CA VAL A 87 7.65 -1.88 -0.48
C VAL A 87 8.38 -1.49 -1.76
N VAL A 88 8.59 -2.47 -2.64
CA VAL A 88 9.20 -2.27 -3.96
C VAL A 88 8.26 -2.87 -5.01
N PHE A 89 7.92 -2.09 -6.02
CA PHE A 89 7.12 -2.55 -7.15
C PHE A 89 8.02 -2.84 -8.36
N SER A 90 7.74 -3.93 -9.06
CA SER A 90 8.42 -4.27 -10.32
C SER A 90 8.02 -3.34 -11.46
N LYS A 91 6.75 -2.92 -11.47
CA LYS A 91 6.17 -2.01 -12.45
C LYS A 91 5.14 -1.10 -11.77
N ILE A 92 5.01 0.12 -12.31
CA ILE A 92 4.01 1.09 -11.87
C ILE A 92 3.23 1.50 -13.11
N TYR A 93 2.00 1.02 -13.18
CA TYR A 93 1.07 1.40 -14.23
C TYR A 93 0.12 2.50 -13.75
N SER A 94 -0.27 3.36 -14.65
CA SER A 94 -1.26 4.40 -14.39
C SER A 94 -2.29 4.46 -15.53
N SER A 95 -3.55 4.72 -15.18
CA SER A 95 -4.51 5.27 -16.14
C SER A 95 -3.90 6.50 -16.83
N GLU A 96 -4.32 6.75 -18.06
CA GLU A 96 -3.86 7.89 -18.87
C GLU A 96 -4.44 9.24 -18.40
N TRP A 97 -5.41 9.25 -17.45
CA TRP A 97 -5.90 10.48 -16.82
C TRP A 97 -4.81 11.22 -16.06
N CYS A 98 -4.80 12.53 -16.18
CA CYS A 98 -3.77 13.36 -15.55
C CYS A 98 -3.70 13.18 -14.03
N ARG A 99 -4.85 13.09 -13.34
CA ARG A 99 -4.90 12.83 -11.89
C ARG A 99 -4.29 11.49 -11.48
N CYS A 100 -4.40 10.46 -12.34
CA CYS A 100 -3.78 9.15 -12.07
C CYS A 100 -2.27 9.19 -12.31
N LYS A 101 -1.84 9.77 -13.43
CA LYS A 101 -0.41 9.96 -13.73
C LYS A 101 0.28 10.78 -12.66
N GLU A 102 -0.28 11.94 -12.31
CA GLU A 102 0.26 12.81 -11.25
C GLU A 102 0.29 12.10 -9.89
N THR A 103 -0.76 11.32 -9.53
CA THR A 103 -0.73 10.50 -8.31
C THR A 103 0.44 9.52 -8.34
N ALA A 104 0.59 8.74 -9.42
CA ALA A 104 1.63 7.73 -9.54
C ALA A 104 3.04 8.33 -9.50
N GLU A 105 3.24 9.49 -10.12
CA GLU A 105 4.51 10.24 -10.09
C GLU A 105 4.84 10.74 -8.70
N LEU A 106 3.86 11.32 -7.99
CA LEU A 106 4.02 11.85 -6.62
C LEU A 106 4.27 10.79 -5.56
N LEU A 107 3.88 9.52 -5.80
CA LEU A 107 4.26 8.41 -4.94
C LEU A 107 5.78 8.21 -4.91
N ASP A 108 6.49 8.58 -5.97
CA ASP A 108 7.96 8.47 -6.09
C ASP A 108 8.45 7.04 -5.80
N MET A 109 7.82 6.05 -6.44
CA MET A 109 8.11 4.62 -6.27
C MET A 109 8.81 4.00 -7.48
N GLY A 110 9.00 4.75 -8.57
CA GLY A 110 9.65 4.32 -9.79
C GLY A 110 9.05 4.92 -11.07
N LYS A 111 9.45 4.39 -12.23
CA LYS A 111 8.97 4.88 -13.53
C LYS A 111 7.50 4.54 -13.74
N VAL A 112 6.68 5.56 -14.05
CA VAL A 112 5.27 5.42 -14.36
C VAL A 112 5.08 5.05 -15.84
N ILE A 113 4.24 4.06 -16.09
CA ILE A 113 3.90 3.55 -17.44
C ILE A 113 2.41 3.76 -17.65
N PRO A 114 1.98 4.62 -18.58
CA PRO A 114 0.58 4.75 -18.94
C PRO A 114 0.03 3.42 -19.47
N PHE A 115 -1.18 3.04 -19.05
CA PHE A 115 -1.83 1.81 -19.45
C PHE A 115 -3.32 2.02 -19.65
N GLN A 116 -3.77 1.96 -20.89
CA GLN A 116 -5.15 2.23 -21.29
C GLN A 116 -6.17 1.37 -20.52
N ALA A 117 -5.85 0.12 -20.21
CA ALA A 117 -6.76 -0.78 -19.47
C ALA A 117 -7.16 -0.26 -18.08
N LEU A 118 -6.43 0.73 -17.54
CA LEU A 118 -6.72 1.40 -16.27
C LEU A 118 -7.57 2.66 -16.42
N ASN A 119 -7.97 3.03 -17.63
CA ASN A 119 -8.79 4.18 -17.91
C ASN A 119 -10.20 4.06 -17.30
N SER A 120 -10.83 5.21 -17.02
CA SER A 120 -12.16 5.23 -16.44
C SER A 120 -13.24 4.96 -17.49
N PHE A 121 -14.17 4.10 -17.17
CA PHE A 121 -15.43 3.95 -17.91
C PHE A 121 -16.62 4.63 -17.21
N TYR A 122 -16.34 5.43 -16.17
CA TYR A 122 -17.34 6.31 -15.57
C TYR A 122 -17.75 7.38 -16.57
N GLU A 123 -19.06 7.67 -16.64
CA GLU A 123 -19.63 8.60 -17.62
C GLU A 123 -19.41 8.21 -19.10
N HIS A 124 -19.08 6.93 -19.36
CA HIS A 124 -18.96 6.34 -20.70
C HIS A 124 -17.88 6.97 -21.60
N TYR A 125 -16.82 7.57 -21.03
CA TYR A 125 -15.67 8.02 -21.82
C TYR A 125 -14.96 6.88 -22.54
N PHE A 126 -14.96 5.70 -21.93
CA PHE A 126 -14.49 4.44 -22.52
C PHE A 126 -15.50 3.33 -22.27
N SER A 127 -15.45 2.28 -23.07
CA SER A 127 -16.27 1.08 -22.88
C SER A 127 -15.66 0.18 -21.81
N GLN A 128 -16.46 -0.20 -20.82
CA GLN A 128 -16.08 -1.20 -19.84
C GLN A 128 -15.74 -2.54 -20.53
N ASP A 129 -16.54 -2.94 -21.53
CA ASP A 129 -16.38 -4.21 -22.23
C ASP A 129 -15.09 -4.26 -23.09
N GLU A 130 -14.50 -3.10 -23.38
CA GLU A 130 -13.21 -3.01 -24.06
C GLU A 130 -12.03 -3.01 -23.07
N LEU A 131 -12.17 -2.29 -21.95
CA LEU A 131 -11.07 -2.09 -21.00
C LEU A 131 -10.84 -3.28 -20.08
N LEU A 132 -11.90 -3.90 -19.54
CA LEU A 132 -11.76 -4.99 -18.59
C LEU A 132 -11.05 -6.21 -19.16
N PRO A 133 -11.33 -6.69 -20.39
CA PRO A 133 -10.58 -7.82 -20.96
C PRO A 133 -9.07 -7.52 -21.11
N LEU A 134 -8.70 -6.27 -21.42
CA LEU A 134 -7.29 -5.87 -21.49
C LEU A 134 -6.62 -5.93 -20.11
N LEU A 135 -7.35 -5.49 -19.07
CA LEU A 135 -6.87 -5.54 -17.69
C LEU A 135 -6.78 -6.98 -17.19
N GLU A 136 -7.81 -7.79 -17.44
CA GLU A 136 -7.84 -9.22 -17.06
C GLU A 136 -6.69 -10.00 -17.69
N ASN A 137 -6.38 -9.76 -18.98
CA ASN A 137 -5.21 -10.35 -19.61
C ASN A 137 -3.90 -9.96 -18.93
N ALA A 138 -3.75 -8.68 -18.56
CA ALA A 138 -2.55 -8.22 -17.84
C ALA A 138 -2.44 -8.82 -16.42
N LEU A 139 -3.56 -9.07 -15.75
CA LEU A 139 -3.60 -9.74 -14.44
C LEU A 139 -3.27 -11.23 -14.56
N PHE A 140 -3.70 -11.87 -15.63
CA PHE A 140 -3.44 -13.29 -15.90
C PHE A 140 -1.95 -13.61 -16.12
N GLU A 141 -1.18 -12.64 -16.62
CA GLU A 141 0.27 -12.78 -16.86
C GLU A 141 1.12 -12.68 -15.57
N ILE A 142 0.50 -12.49 -14.39
CA ILE A 142 1.23 -12.34 -13.13
C ILE A 142 1.38 -13.71 -12.49
N GLU A 143 2.64 -14.12 -12.30
CA GLU A 143 2.96 -15.41 -11.71
C GLU A 143 3.12 -15.33 -10.17
N PRO A 144 2.77 -16.41 -9.45
CA PRO A 144 3.07 -16.50 -8.02
C PRO A 144 4.57 -16.30 -7.75
N GLY A 145 4.91 -15.36 -6.89
CA GLY A 145 6.30 -15.05 -6.55
C GLY A 145 6.92 -13.88 -7.34
N ASP A 146 6.24 -13.37 -8.36
CA ASP A 146 6.65 -12.13 -9.01
C ASP A 146 6.67 -10.97 -8.00
N ALA A 147 7.55 -10.00 -8.21
CA ALA A 147 7.50 -8.77 -7.43
C ALA A 147 6.20 -8.01 -7.74
N PRO A 148 5.56 -7.39 -6.72
CA PRO A 148 4.25 -6.79 -6.87
C PRO A 148 4.23 -5.67 -7.92
N ILE A 149 3.05 -5.45 -8.48
CA ILE A 149 2.77 -4.38 -9.46
C ILE A 149 1.84 -3.35 -8.80
N LEU A 150 2.13 -2.06 -8.99
CA LEU A 150 1.23 -0.97 -8.62
C LEU A 150 0.42 -0.53 -9.84
N MET A 151 -0.90 -0.39 -9.68
CA MET A 151 -1.82 0.09 -10.71
C MET A 151 -2.66 1.26 -10.17
N VAL A 152 -2.32 2.50 -10.59
CA VAL A 152 -3.07 3.71 -10.19
C VAL A 152 -4.21 3.94 -11.18
N THR A 153 -5.45 3.93 -10.67
CA THR A 153 -6.64 3.94 -11.50
C THR A 153 -7.84 4.63 -10.80
N HIS A 154 -9.04 4.30 -11.19
CA HIS A 154 -10.31 4.90 -10.78
C HIS A 154 -11.15 3.93 -9.94
N PHE A 155 -12.08 4.47 -9.15
CA PHE A 155 -12.94 3.67 -8.28
C PHE A 155 -13.77 2.63 -9.05
N VAL A 156 -14.24 2.95 -10.27
CA VAL A 156 -15.03 2.04 -11.09
C VAL A 156 -14.23 0.82 -11.55
N THR A 157 -12.96 1.02 -11.93
CA THR A 157 -12.06 -0.04 -12.36
C THR A 157 -11.71 -0.96 -11.18
N ILE A 158 -11.39 -0.39 -10.01
CA ILE A 158 -11.12 -1.16 -8.80
C ILE A 158 -12.35 -1.95 -8.37
N ALA A 159 -13.55 -1.31 -8.37
CA ALA A 159 -14.78 -1.99 -8.00
C ALA A 159 -15.13 -3.14 -8.95
N ALA A 160 -14.91 -2.98 -10.26
CA ALA A 160 -15.19 -4.02 -11.25
C ALA A 160 -14.30 -5.25 -11.07
N VAL A 161 -13.00 -5.07 -10.74
CA VAL A 161 -12.06 -6.19 -10.56
C VAL A 161 -12.17 -6.82 -9.17
N THR A 162 -12.33 -6.01 -8.11
CA THR A 162 -12.18 -6.47 -6.73
C THR A 162 -13.49 -6.55 -5.95
N GLY A 163 -14.58 -6.02 -6.49
CA GLY A 163 -15.86 -5.87 -5.78
C GLY A 163 -15.84 -4.83 -4.66
N ARG A 164 -14.75 -4.04 -4.50
CA ARG A 164 -14.58 -3.12 -3.37
C ARG A 164 -14.86 -1.67 -3.74
N SER A 165 -15.55 -0.98 -2.84
CA SER A 165 -15.64 0.49 -2.88
C SER A 165 -14.41 1.09 -2.22
N VAL A 166 -13.88 2.16 -2.82
CA VAL A 166 -12.63 2.80 -2.39
C VAL A 166 -12.75 4.32 -2.33
N SER A 167 -12.12 4.93 -1.35
CA SER A 167 -11.89 6.36 -1.24
C SER A 167 -10.64 6.79 -2.01
N SER A 168 -10.47 8.10 -2.26
CA SER A 168 -9.26 8.63 -2.89
C SER A 168 -8.02 8.27 -2.08
N GLY A 169 -7.01 7.70 -2.73
CA GLY A 169 -5.78 7.27 -2.10
C GLY A 169 -5.80 5.87 -1.48
N ASP A 170 -6.97 5.20 -1.42
CA ASP A 170 -7.03 3.82 -0.91
C ASP A 170 -6.24 2.87 -1.80
N LEU A 171 -5.57 1.92 -1.14
CA LEU A 171 -4.81 0.85 -1.78
C LEU A 171 -5.49 -0.50 -1.52
N ILE A 172 -5.76 -1.25 -2.57
CA ILE A 172 -6.34 -2.59 -2.51
C ILE A 172 -5.32 -3.58 -3.05
N VAL A 173 -4.91 -4.52 -2.23
CA VAL A 173 -4.15 -5.69 -2.70
C VAL A 173 -5.12 -6.66 -3.33
N PHE A 174 -4.80 -7.12 -4.52
CA PHE A 174 -5.54 -8.13 -5.26
C PHE A 174 -4.62 -9.30 -5.62
N ASP A 175 -5.06 -10.49 -5.30
CA ASP A 175 -4.42 -11.74 -5.70
C ASP A 175 -5.13 -12.27 -6.95
N PRO A 176 -4.51 -12.20 -8.14
CA PRO A 176 -5.17 -12.61 -9.38
C PRO A 176 -5.38 -14.13 -9.47
N VAL A 177 -4.63 -14.93 -8.72
CA VAL A 177 -4.76 -16.40 -8.70
C VAL A 177 -5.92 -16.83 -7.79
N ALA A 178 -5.99 -16.24 -6.58
CA ALA A 178 -7.04 -16.57 -5.61
C ALA A 178 -8.36 -15.82 -5.89
N GLY A 179 -8.33 -14.71 -6.62
CA GLY A 179 -9.47 -13.81 -6.80
C GLY A 179 -9.81 -13.02 -5.51
N GLU A 180 -8.92 -13.00 -4.53
CA GLU A 180 -9.13 -12.36 -3.24
C GLU A 180 -8.56 -10.95 -3.19
N SER A 181 -9.16 -10.11 -2.37
CA SER A 181 -8.67 -8.72 -2.21
C SER A 181 -8.83 -8.22 -0.78
N PHE A 182 -7.93 -7.31 -0.36
CA PHE A 182 -8.01 -6.65 0.94
C PHE A 182 -7.44 -5.22 0.90
N LEU A 183 -7.85 -4.39 1.86
CA LEU A 183 -7.35 -3.02 2.01
C LEU A 183 -5.92 -3.06 2.57
N LEU A 184 -5.00 -2.37 1.91
CA LEU A 184 -3.63 -2.14 2.39
C LEU A 184 -3.58 -0.79 3.12
N ASN A 185 -3.15 -0.81 4.38
CA ASN A 185 -2.93 0.40 5.17
C ASN A 185 -1.41 0.57 5.38
N PRO A 186 -0.74 1.38 4.56
CA PRO A 186 0.68 1.62 4.70
C PRO A 186 1.04 2.52 5.89
#